data_cd37b5502b3946faf5ba398f455eba86
#
_entry.id   cd37b5502b3946faf5ba398f455eba86
#
_cell.length_a   1.000
_cell.length_b   1.000
_cell.length_c   1.000
_cell.angle_alpha   90.00
_cell.angle_beta   90.00
_cell.angle_gamma   90.00
#
_symmetry.space_group_name_H-M   'P 1'
#
loop_
_entity.id
_entity.type
_entity.pdbx_description
1 polymer ?
#
loop_
_entity_poly.entity_id
_entity_poly.type
_entity_poly.pdbx_seq_one_letter_code
_entity_poly.pdbx_strand_id
1 'polypeptide(L)'
;MNQEIISRAGEIIGAKTGGIGGGMEGHCVLALIDENGYPTASTLTISKANGIKWFTFCTSLNSNKANRIKKCNRGSVCFSSSEYNITLVGTLEIVTDPDTKKEMWYNGLENHWSGPDDPNYCILRFNTERYSLFVDWKEAVGTL
;
A
#
# COMPACT_ATOMS: atom_id res chain seq x y z
N MET A 1 0.31 17.64 17.86
CA MET A 1 1.66 17.58 17.29
C MET A 1 1.72 16.48 16.25
N ASN A 2 2.90 16.04 15.85
CA ASN A 2 3.02 15.02 14.79
C ASN A 2 2.22 13.76 15.10
N GLN A 3 2.19 13.32 16.37
CA GLN A 3 1.51 12.10 16.77
C GLN A 3 0.00 12.14 16.49
N GLU A 4 -0.63 13.26 16.67
CA GLU A 4 -2.05 13.43 16.34
C GLU A 4 -2.28 13.31 14.85
N ILE A 5 -1.43 13.94 14.05
CA ILE A 5 -1.53 13.92 12.59
C ILE A 5 -1.24 12.51 12.07
N ILE A 6 -0.25 11.83 12.62
CA ILE A 6 0.08 10.44 12.30
C ILE A 6 -1.11 9.52 12.59
N SER A 7 -1.72 9.66 13.77
CA SER A 7 -2.88 8.86 14.14
C SER A 7 -4.06 9.10 13.20
N ARG A 8 -4.32 10.35 12.86
CA ARG A 8 -5.40 10.70 11.95
C ARG A 8 -5.16 10.16 10.55
N ALA A 9 -3.93 10.27 10.05
CA ALA A 9 -3.55 9.69 8.76
C ALA A 9 -3.74 8.16 8.79
N GLY A 10 -3.37 7.51 9.88
CA GLY A 10 -3.56 6.07 10.06
C GLY A 10 -5.03 5.66 10.01
N GLU A 11 -5.92 6.46 10.59
CA GLU A 11 -7.36 6.21 10.52
C GLU A 11 -7.88 6.30 9.08
N ILE A 12 -7.40 7.29 8.32
CA ILE A 12 -7.77 7.47 6.92
C ILE A 12 -7.35 6.24 6.10
N ILE A 13 -6.12 5.77 6.30
CA ILE A 13 -5.62 4.59 5.61
C ILE A 13 -6.42 3.35 6.02
N GLY A 14 -6.66 3.18 7.32
CA GLY A 14 -7.40 2.02 7.84
C GLY A 14 -8.80 1.90 7.28
N ALA A 15 -9.45 3.00 6.98
CA ALA A 15 -10.79 3.02 6.40
C ALA A 15 -10.83 2.54 4.94
N LYS A 16 -9.68 2.38 4.30
CA LYS A 16 -9.56 1.96 2.89
C LYS A 16 -9.21 0.48 2.71
N THR A 17 -9.05 -0.25 3.79
CA THR A 17 -8.60 -1.64 3.73
C THR A 17 -9.67 -2.59 3.17
N GLY A 18 -9.21 -3.67 2.52
CA GLY A 18 -10.09 -4.73 2.01
C GLY A 18 -11.03 -4.31 0.89
N GLY A 19 -10.67 -3.25 0.15
CA GLY A 19 -11.53 -2.72 -0.91
C GLY A 19 -12.76 -1.99 -0.41
N ILE A 20 -12.87 -1.76 0.90
CA ILE A 20 -13.99 -1.03 1.50
C ILE A 20 -13.92 0.43 1.04
N GLY A 21 -15.11 1.00 0.75
CA GLY A 21 -15.21 2.36 0.25
C GLY A 21 -15.33 2.44 -1.25
N GLY A 22 -14.91 1.42 -1.99
CA GLY A 22 -15.05 1.33 -3.44
C GLY A 22 -14.57 2.56 -4.20
N GLY A 23 -14.66 2.50 -5.54
CA GLY A 23 -14.33 3.64 -6.38
C GLY A 23 -12.94 4.23 -6.11
N MET A 24 -12.76 5.48 -6.45
CA MET A 24 -11.46 6.15 -6.33
C MET A 24 -11.04 6.40 -4.88
N GLU A 25 -11.97 6.52 -3.98
CA GLU A 25 -11.67 6.79 -2.57
C GLU A 25 -11.04 5.62 -1.84
N GLY A 26 -11.29 4.40 -2.32
CA GLY A 26 -10.69 3.19 -1.75
C GLY A 26 -9.30 2.88 -2.27
N HIS A 27 -8.71 3.74 -3.10
CA HIS A 27 -7.44 3.49 -3.76
C HIS A 27 -6.32 4.39 -3.25
N CYS A 28 -5.10 3.94 -3.49
CA CYS A 28 -3.90 4.76 -3.33
C CYS A 28 -3.03 4.63 -4.58
N VAL A 29 -2.00 5.44 -4.66
CA VAL A 29 -1.02 5.38 -5.74
C VAL A 29 0.28 4.81 -5.19
N LEU A 30 0.79 3.78 -5.86
CA LEU A 30 2.10 3.19 -5.56
C LEU A 30 3.06 3.52 -6.69
N ALA A 31 4.20 4.10 -6.35
CA ALA A 31 5.27 4.39 -7.31
C ALA A 31 6.46 3.48 -7.04
N LEU A 32 6.92 2.80 -8.08
CA LEU A 32 8.08 1.90 -8.06
C LEU A 32 9.03 2.30 -9.17
N ILE A 33 10.29 1.91 -9.06
CA ILE A 33 11.28 2.13 -10.12
C ILE A 33 11.10 1.04 -11.16
N ASP A 34 10.85 1.45 -12.40
CA ASP A 34 10.63 0.50 -13.50
C ASP A 34 11.94 0.02 -14.14
N GLU A 35 11.82 -0.77 -15.19
CA GLU A 35 12.94 -1.44 -15.89
C GLU A 35 13.92 -0.43 -16.50
N ASN A 36 13.45 0.79 -16.77
CA ASN A 36 14.25 1.85 -17.39
C ASN A 36 14.74 2.88 -16.36
N GLY A 37 14.52 2.63 -15.08
CA GLY A 37 14.97 3.52 -14.01
C GLY A 37 14.03 4.70 -13.72
N TYR A 38 12.81 4.68 -14.24
CA TYR A 38 11.84 5.74 -13.99
C TYR A 38 10.89 5.37 -12.84
N PRO A 39 10.54 6.34 -11.98
CA PRO A 39 9.45 6.14 -11.04
C PRO A 39 8.13 6.02 -11.82
N THR A 40 7.46 4.90 -11.67
CA THR A 40 6.22 4.59 -12.40
C THR A 40 5.11 4.33 -11.41
N ALA A 41 4.04 5.10 -11.52
CA ALA A 41 2.93 5.10 -10.58
C ALA A 41 1.73 4.34 -11.11
N SER A 42 1.05 3.63 -10.21
CA SER A 42 -0.20 2.95 -10.53
C SER A 42 -1.14 2.97 -9.33
N THR A 43 -2.42 2.82 -9.59
CA THR A 43 -3.46 2.85 -8.57
C THR A 43 -3.73 1.45 -8.05
N LEU A 44 -3.79 1.29 -6.73
CA LEU A 44 -4.01 0.01 -6.06
C LEU A 44 -4.97 0.16 -4.88
N THR A 45 -5.53 -0.98 -4.47
CA THR A 45 -6.29 -1.11 -3.24
C THR A 45 -5.43 -1.82 -2.20
N ILE A 46 -5.47 -1.36 -0.95
CA ILE A 46 -4.76 -2.02 0.14
C ILE A 46 -5.64 -3.09 0.78
N SER A 47 -5.03 -4.17 1.29
CA SER A 47 -5.76 -5.24 1.98
C SER A 47 -5.86 -5.00 3.48
N LYS A 48 -4.75 -4.73 4.14
CA LYS A 48 -4.71 -4.38 5.57
C LYS A 48 -3.66 -3.32 5.85
N ALA A 49 -3.76 -2.69 7.00
CA ALA A 49 -2.84 -1.63 7.42
C ALA A 49 -2.65 -1.61 8.93
N ASN A 50 -1.53 -1.09 9.36
CA ASN A 50 -1.26 -0.75 10.76
C ASN A 50 -0.87 0.72 10.81
N GLY A 51 -1.89 1.60 10.84
CA GLY A 51 -1.65 3.02 10.79
C GLY A 51 -0.89 3.40 9.53
N ILE A 52 0.11 4.26 9.66
CA ILE A 52 1.00 4.59 8.55
C ILE A 52 2.25 3.70 8.51
N LYS A 53 2.41 2.80 9.49
CA LYS A 53 3.64 2.02 9.65
C LYS A 53 3.86 1.03 8.52
N TRP A 54 2.82 0.26 8.20
CA TRP A 54 2.87 -0.70 7.10
C TRP A 54 1.47 -0.96 6.57
N PHE A 55 1.39 -1.39 5.34
CA PHE A 55 0.17 -1.89 4.74
C PHE A 55 0.51 -2.82 3.59
N THR A 56 -0.51 -3.56 3.14
CA THR A 56 -0.31 -4.65 2.21
C THR A 56 -1.17 -4.49 0.96
N PHE A 57 -0.66 -5.04 -0.13
CA PHE A 57 -1.36 -5.14 -1.41
C PHE A 57 -1.38 -6.61 -1.85
N CYS A 58 -2.41 -6.99 -2.58
CA CYS A 58 -2.50 -8.31 -3.20
C CYS A 58 -2.12 -8.19 -4.68
N THR A 59 -1.24 -9.04 -5.15
CA THR A 59 -0.80 -9.04 -6.55
C THR A 59 -0.39 -10.44 -7.00
N SER A 60 0.00 -10.57 -8.26
CA SER A 60 0.53 -11.81 -8.82
C SER A 60 2.05 -11.83 -8.75
N LEU A 61 2.62 -13.01 -8.51
CA LEU A 61 4.08 -13.19 -8.47
C LEU A 61 4.75 -12.81 -9.79
N ASN A 62 4.06 -12.95 -10.91
CA ASN A 62 4.56 -12.59 -12.23
C ASN A 62 4.15 -11.18 -12.66
N SER A 63 3.63 -10.36 -11.75
CA SER A 63 3.22 -8.99 -12.06
C SER A 63 4.43 -8.09 -12.31
N ASN A 64 4.22 -6.99 -13.00
CA ASN A 64 5.25 -5.96 -13.18
C ASN A 64 5.71 -5.40 -11.84
N LYS A 65 4.80 -5.23 -10.91
CA LYS A 65 5.11 -4.71 -9.57
C LYS A 65 6.06 -5.65 -8.82
N ALA A 66 5.75 -6.94 -8.80
CA ALA A 66 6.61 -7.93 -8.15
C ALA A 66 8.00 -7.97 -8.79
N ASN A 67 8.05 -7.92 -10.12
CA ASN A 67 9.32 -7.93 -10.83
C ASN A 67 10.16 -6.68 -10.56
N ARG A 68 9.53 -5.52 -10.46
CA ARG A 68 10.22 -4.26 -10.12
C ARG A 68 10.77 -4.28 -8.71
N ILE A 69 10.00 -4.79 -7.76
CA ILE A 69 10.42 -4.88 -6.36
C ILE A 69 11.63 -5.80 -6.19
N LYS A 70 11.71 -6.88 -6.96
CA LYS A 70 12.87 -7.78 -6.94
C LYS A 70 14.16 -7.09 -7.33
N LYS A 71 14.09 -6.07 -8.20
CA LYS A 71 15.26 -5.30 -8.65
C LYS A 71 15.53 -4.10 -7.78
N CYS A 72 14.48 -3.40 -7.35
CA CYS A 72 14.57 -2.23 -6.47
C CYS A 72 13.35 -2.21 -5.57
N ASN A 73 13.57 -2.43 -4.29
CA ASN A 73 12.48 -2.54 -3.32
C ASN A 73 12.04 -1.20 -2.71
N ARG A 74 12.56 -0.10 -3.20
CA ARG A 74 12.18 1.24 -2.74
C ARG A 74 10.96 1.74 -3.49
N GLY A 75 10.08 2.40 -2.76
CA GLY A 75 8.88 2.95 -3.36
C GLY A 75 8.26 4.03 -2.53
N SER A 76 7.22 4.63 -3.07
CA SER A 76 6.43 5.62 -2.35
C SER A 76 4.95 5.35 -2.59
N VAL A 77 4.15 5.74 -1.61
CA VAL A 77 2.70 5.58 -1.66
C VAL A 77 2.05 6.91 -1.34
N CYS A 78 1.01 7.26 -2.09
CA CYS A 78 0.25 8.46 -1.87
C CYS A 78 -1.24 8.15 -1.73
N PHE A 79 -1.82 8.63 -0.65
CA PHE A 79 -3.27 8.66 -0.44
C PHE A 79 -3.69 10.12 -0.51
N SER A 80 -4.60 10.46 -1.38
CA SER A 80 -5.02 11.85 -1.53
C SER A 80 -6.52 12.01 -1.75
N SER A 81 -7.01 13.15 -1.32
CA SER A 81 -8.36 13.63 -1.59
C SER A 81 -8.31 15.15 -1.58
N SER A 82 -9.46 15.79 -1.67
CA SER A 82 -9.54 17.26 -1.53
C SER A 82 -9.17 17.74 -0.11
N GLU A 83 -9.15 16.84 0.87
CA GLU A 83 -8.99 17.18 2.28
C GLU A 83 -7.67 16.72 2.89
N TYR A 84 -6.95 15.85 2.23
CA TYR A 84 -5.68 15.33 2.77
C TYR A 84 -4.74 14.90 1.67
N ASN A 85 -3.45 14.88 2.01
CA ASN A 85 -2.40 14.28 1.19
C ASN A 85 -1.46 13.53 2.11
N ILE A 86 -1.37 12.24 1.93
CA ILE A 86 -0.53 11.37 2.75
C ILE A 86 0.51 10.74 1.83
N THR A 87 1.75 11.19 1.94
CA THR A 87 2.86 10.65 1.15
C THR A 87 3.80 9.89 2.07
N LEU A 88 4.04 8.63 1.74
CA LEU A 88 4.89 7.73 2.51
C LEU A 88 5.99 7.19 1.60
N VAL A 89 7.20 7.16 2.11
CA VAL A 89 8.36 6.62 1.40
C VAL A 89 8.92 5.47 2.23
N GLY A 90 9.26 4.38 1.56
CA GLY A 90 9.74 3.21 2.27
C GLY A 90 10.16 2.09 1.34
N THR A 91 10.04 0.87 1.84
CA THR A 91 10.47 -0.33 1.13
C THR A 91 9.32 -1.33 1.01
N LEU A 92 9.43 -2.19 0.01
CA LEU A 92 8.45 -3.25 -0.21
C LEU A 92 9.12 -4.61 -0.13
N GLU A 93 8.35 -5.58 0.33
CA GLU A 93 8.77 -6.98 0.34
C GLU A 93 7.66 -7.83 -0.25
N ILE A 94 8.05 -8.92 -0.90
CA ILE A 94 7.12 -9.90 -1.46
C ILE A 94 6.95 -11.00 -0.41
N VAL A 95 5.73 -11.22 0.04
CA VAL A 95 5.40 -12.20 1.07
C VAL A 95 4.57 -13.31 0.45
N THR A 96 5.04 -14.54 0.59
CA THR A 96 4.38 -15.73 0.04
C THR A 96 3.97 -16.72 1.12
N ASP A 97 4.13 -16.35 2.38
CA ASP A 97 3.74 -17.15 3.52
C ASP A 97 2.25 -17.51 3.45
N PRO A 98 1.88 -18.81 3.53
CA PRO A 98 0.49 -19.22 3.39
C PRO A 98 -0.47 -18.58 4.40
N ASP A 99 -0.04 -18.42 5.64
CA ASP A 99 -0.87 -17.81 6.68
C ASP A 99 -1.15 -16.34 6.38
N THR A 100 -0.13 -15.62 5.95
CA THR A 100 -0.27 -14.21 5.56
C THR A 100 -1.16 -14.05 4.33
N LYS A 101 -0.98 -14.90 3.34
CA LYS A 101 -1.83 -14.89 2.13
C LYS A 101 -3.29 -15.09 2.49
N LYS A 102 -3.57 -16.00 3.40
CA LYS A 102 -4.92 -16.28 3.89
C LYS A 102 -5.49 -15.11 4.68
N GLU A 103 -4.69 -14.52 5.56
CA GLU A 103 -5.08 -13.38 6.38
C GLU A 103 -5.42 -12.14 5.54
N MET A 104 -4.69 -11.91 4.46
CA MET A 104 -4.86 -10.73 3.62
C MET A 104 -5.95 -10.89 2.55
N TRP A 105 -6.49 -12.09 2.39
CA TRP A 105 -7.53 -12.38 1.42
C TRP A 105 -8.83 -11.64 1.77
N TYR A 106 -9.49 -11.05 0.76
CA TYR A 106 -10.79 -10.42 0.95
C TYR A 106 -11.70 -10.66 -0.26
N ASN A 107 -12.99 -10.41 -0.11
CA ASN A 107 -13.99 -10.64 -1.14
C ASN A 107 -13.71 -9.81 -2.40
N GLY A 108 -13.77 -10.46 -3.54
CA GLY A 108 -13.46 -9.87 -4.84
C GLY A 108 -12.14 -10.36 -5.41
N LEU A 109 -11.21 -10.82 -4.56
CA LEU A 109 -9.94 -11.35 -5.02
C LEU A 109 -10.11 -12.64 -5.83
N GLU A 110 -11.18 -13.38 -5.62
CA GLU A 110 -11.50 -14.57 -6.40
C GLU A 110 -11.73 -14.28 -7.89
N ASN A 111 -11.89 -13.02 -8.28
CA ASN A 111 -11.96 -12.64 -9.68
C ASN A 111 -10.57 -12.66 -10.35
N HIS A 112 -9.50 -12.74 -9.57
CA HIS A 112 -8.12 -12.69 -10.04
C HIS A 112 -7.35 -13.98 -9.77
N TRP A 113 -7.67 -14.68 -8.68
CA TRP A 113 -6.98 -15.90 -8.25
C TRP A 113 -8.00 -16.94 -7.79
N SER A 114 -7.60 -18.21 -7.85
CA SER A 114 -8.50 -19.32 -7.47
C SER A 114 -8.85 -19.34 -5.99
N GLY A 115 -8.00 -18.74 -5.16
CA GLY A 115 -8.18 -18.69 -3.72
C GLY A 115 -6.88 -18.26 -3.04
N PRO A 116 -6.87 -18.19 -1.71
CA PRO A 116 -5.65 -17.81 -0.97
C PRO A 116 -4.47 -18.77 -1.21
N ASP A 117 -4.75 -19.97 -1.68
CA ASP A 117 -3.73 -20.99 -1.94
C ASP A 117 -3.18 -20.94 -3.37
N ASP A 118 -3.70 -20.03 -4.22
CA ASP A 118 -3.22 -19.92 -5.60
C ASP A 118 -1.72 -19.60 -5.59
N PRO A 119 -0.90 -20.42 -6.26
CA PRO A 119 0.56 -20.21 -6.23
C PRO A 119 1.01 -18.90 -6.85
N ASN A 120 0.20 -18.30 -7.70
CA ASN A 120 0.52 -17.01 -8.33
C ASN A 120 0.08 -15.81 -7.49
N TYR A 121 -0.74 -16.00 -6.47
CA TYR A 121 -1.16 -14.94 -5.57
C TYR A 121 -0.07 -14.68 -4.53
N CYS A 122 0.27 -13.43 -4.32
CA CYS A 122 1.22 -13.03 -3.27
C CYS A 122 0.83 -11.68 -2.67
N ILE A 123 1.51 -11.34 -1.58
CA ILE A 123 1.32 -10.11 -0.86
C ILE A 123 2.54 -9.21 -1.08
N LEU A 124 2.30 -7.93 -1.32
CA LEU A 124 3.33 -6.90 -1.25
C LEU A 124 3.12 -6.16 0.07
N ARG A 125 4.15 -6.10 0.90
CA ARG A 125 4.10 -5.35 2.14
C ARG A 125 4.94 -4.09 2.00
N PHE A 126 4.32 -2.94 2.21
CA PHE A 126 5.00 -1.65 2.24
C PHE A 126 5.33 -1.31 3.69
N ASN A 127 6.61 -1.02 3.95
CA ASN A 127 7.11 -0.63 5.27
C ASN A 127 7.57 0.83 5.18
N THR A 128 6.92 1.70 5.92
CA THR A 128 7.16 3.14 5.86
C THR A 128 8.44 3.51 6.60
N GLU A 129 9.27 4.33 5.97
CA GLU A 129 10.48 4.90 6.57
C GLU A 129 10.34 6.39 6.86
N ARG A 130 9.72 7.12 5.94
CA ARG A 130 9.51 8.57 6.08
C ARG A 130 8.08 8.92 5.69
N TYR A 131 7.59 10.00 6.27
CA TYR A 131 6.25 10.49 5.98
C TYR A 131 6.24 11.98 5.72
N SER A 132 5.32 12.41 4.85
CA SER A 132 4.96 13.81 4.64
C SER A 132 3.44 13.85 4.58
N LEU A 133 2.85 14.44 5.61
CA LEU A 133 1.41 14.39 5.82
C LEU A 133 0.81 15.78 5.79
N PHE A 134 -0.32 15.91 5.11
CA PHE A 134 -1.20 17.07 5.19
C PHE A 134 -2.59 16.54 5.49
N VAL A 135 -3.06 16.72 6.71
CA VAL A 135 -4.34 16.17 7.18
C VAL A 135 -4.98 17.18 8.10
N ASP A 136 -6.28 17.42 7.90
CA ASP A 136 -7.05 18.36 8.71
C ASP A 136 -6.39 19.76 8.80
N TRP A 137 -5.83 20.20 7.64
CA TRP A 137 -5.16 21.51 7.49
C TRP A 137 -3.89 21.64 8.32
N LYS A 138 -3.29 20.54 8.73
CA LYS A 138 -2.04 20.48 9.49
C LYS A 138 -1.01 19.64 8.75
N GLU A 139 0.24 20.02 8.90
CA GLU A 139 1.36 19.32 8.27
C GLU A 139 2.23 18.62 9.30
N ALA A 140 2.77 17.46 8.90
CA ALA A 140 3.77 16.74 9.68
C ALA A 140 4.73 16.03 8.73
N VAL A 141 6.03 16.20 8.96
CA VAL A 141 7.09 15.56 8.18
C VAL A 141 8.05 14.90 9.16
N GLY A 142 8.49 13.69 8.85
CA GLY A 142 9.44 13.01 9.72
C GLY A 142 9.77 11.60 9.26
N THR A 143 10.44 10.88 10.15
CA THR A 143 10.84 9.48 9.96
C THR A 143 10.19 8.60 11.03
N LEU A 144 10.00 7.33 10.69
CA LEU A 144 9.54 6.33 11.65
C LEU A 144 10.69 5.56 12.24
#